data_c4899f7bbe563d079cbba6bfeda41285
#
_entry.id   c4899f7bbe563d079cbba6bfeda41285
#
_cell.length_a   1.000
_cell.length_b   1.000
_cell.length_c   1.000
_cell.angle_alpha   90.00
_cell.angle_beta   90.00
_cell.angle_gamma   90.00
#
_symmetry.space_group_name_H-M   'P 1'
#
loop_
_entity.id
_entity.type
_entity.pdbx_description
1 polymer ?
#
loop_
_entity_poly.entity_id
_entity_poly.type
_entity_poly.pdbx_seq_one_letter_code
_entity_poly.pdbx_strand_id
1 'polypeptide(L)'
;MYRRKIGFPEENELVFGEVTNIQHNSVFVELDTYGRSGLIHISEISSGRIRNIRDYVNEGDRIICQVIQVDEDKGHIDLSLRRVTKLQKKNKRDQRKQEQKAEKLLRDLGDEINEYPQKIYQDIKQVTDHEYLHEAFNDVVEHDKHLSDLGFPERYAEPLERIVREKITRDTVKVGGELTLETYASNGVTIIKDALKEAESLDDTLTIRYLGDGRYKIVLEDYNYDDAETTLENALQTIKDPIQGSPGGKYEFERTKFQ
;
A
#
# COMPACT_ATOMS: atom_id res chain seq x y z
N MET A 1 4.95 9.46 -16.23
CA MET A 1 5.46 9.77 -14.89
C MET A 1 5.94 11.20 -14.91
N TYR A 2 5.35 12.07 -14.08
CA TYR A 2 5.64 13.51 -14.10
C TYR A 2 6.91 13.86 -13.30
N ARG A 3 7.34 12.94 -12.44
CA ARG A 3 8.50 13.13 -11.58
C ARG A 3 9.80 13.04 -12.38
N ARG A 4 10.41 14.19 -12.65
CA ARG A 4 11.79 14.31 -13.10
C ARG A 4 12.58 15.08 -12.06
N LYS A 5 13.73 14.54 -11.64
CA LYS A 5 14.69 15.21 -10.77
C LYS A 5 15.79 15.83 -11.65
N ILE A 6 16.16 17.06 -11.33
CA ILE A 6 17.29 17.74 -11.97
C ILE A 6 18.52 17.40 -11.14
N GLY A 7 19.65 17.11 -11.80
CA GLY A 7 20.90 16.80 -11.14
C GLY A 7 21.28 15.32 -11.22
N PHE A 8 21.91 14.82 -10.18
CA PHE A 8 22.39 13.46 -10.05
C PHE A 8 21.65 12.73 -8.90
N PRO A 9 21.54 11.39 -8.95
CA PRO A 9 21.07 10.62 -7.82
C PRO A 9 22.08 10.67 -6.67
N GLU A 10 21.59 10.44 -5.45
CA GLU A 10 22.44 10.31 -4.28
C GLU A 10 23.06 8.91 -4.20
N GLU A 11 24.24 8.81 -3.56
CA GLU A 11 24.84 7.51 -3.26
C GLU A 11 23.90 6.70 -2.35
N ASN A 12 23.81 5.41 -2.62
CA ASN A 12 22.89 4.45 -2.00
C ASN A 12 21.39 4.64 -2.36
N GLU A 13 21.02 5.61 -3.16
CA GLU A 13 19.64 5.75 -3.66
C GLU A 13 19.24 4.53 -4.50
N LEU A 14 18.00 4.06 -4.33
CA LEU A 14 17.39 3.05 -5.19
C LEU A 14 16.71 3.74 -6.37
N VAL A 15 17.16 3.44 -7.58
CA VAL A 15 16.68 4.06 -8.81
C VAL A 15 16.06 3.04 -9.76
N PHE A 16 15.04 3.48 -10.50
CA PHE A 16 14.54 2.74 -11.65
C PHE A 16 15.31 3.13 -12.89
N GLY A 17 15.58 2.15 -13.73
CA GLY A 17 16.16 2.42 -15.04
C GLY A 17 15.80 1.34 -16.05
N GLU A 18 16.00 1.68 -17.31
CA GLU A 18 15.83 0.81 -18.45
C GLU A 18 17.21 0.44 -19.03
N VAL A 19 17.44 -0.84 -19.25
CA VAL A 19 18.68 -1.32 -19.88
C VAL A 19 18.69 -0.89 -21.34
N THR A 20 19.65 -0.02 -21.68
CA THR A 20 19.76 0.53 -23.05
C THR A 20 20.78 -0.22 -23.89
N ASN A 21 21.86 -0.73 -23.29
CA ASN A 21 22.92 -1.44 -24.02
C ASN A 21 23.66 -2.41 -23.11
N ILE A 22 24.07 -3.56 -23.64
CA ILE A 22 24.84 -4.59 -22.95
C ILE A 22 26.16 -4.79 -23.67
N GLN A 23 27.27 -4.53 -22.99
CA GLN A 23 28.63 -4.80 -23.43
C GLN A 23 29.21 -6.03 -22.75
N HIS A 24 30.45 -6.41 -23.10
CA HIS A 24 31.09 -7.62 -22.59
C HIS A 24 31.20 -7.64 -21.03
N ASN A 25 31.54 -6.51 -20.42
CA ASN A 25 31.78 -6.37 -18.98
C ASN A 25 30.86 -5.36 -18.28
N SER A 26 29.90 -4.78 -18.97
CA SER A 26 29.07 -3.69 -18.42
C SER A 26 27.69 -3.62 -19.07
N VAL A 27 26.75 -3.04 -18.33
CA VAL A 27 25.38 -2.76 -18.75
C VAL A 27 25.12 -1.27 -18.59
N PHE A 28 24.64 -0.62 -19.62
CA PHE A 28 24.20 0.76 -19.60
C PHE A 28 22.72 0.82 -19.30
N VAL A 29 22.35 1.74 -18.39
CA VAL A 29 21.00 1.87 -17.88
C VAL A 29 20.60 3.34 -17.91
N GLU A 30 19.53 3.67 -18.57
CA GLU A 30 18.93 5.02 -18.52
C GLU A 30 18.02 5.14 -17.28
N LEU A 31 18.30 6.12 -16.41
CA LEU A 31 17.59 6.32 -15.16
C LEU A 31 16.28 7.08 -15.42
N ASP A 32 15.13 6.45 -15.12
CA ASP A 32 13.79 6.98 -15.42
C ASP A 32 13.56 8.39 -14.83
N THR A 33 14.04 8.63 -13.61
CA THR A 33 13.77 9.87 -12.86
C THR A 33 14.71 11.00 -13.24
N TYR A 34 15.97 10.68 -13.58
CA TYR A 34 17.03 11.64 -13.81
C TYR A 34 17.30 11.89 -15.30
N GLY A 35 16.84 10.98 -16.18
CA GLY A 35 17.13 11.05 -17.62
C GLY A 35 18.64 11.01 -17.92
N ARG A 36 19.41 10.33 -17.07
CA ARG A 36 20.85 10.16 -17.17
C ARG A 36 21.20 8.69 -17.35
N SER A 37 22.33 8.44 -17.98
CA SER A 37 22.84 7.07 -18.16
C SER A 37 23.77 6.69 -16.99
N GLY A 38 23.53 5.50 -16.44
CA GLY A 38 24.39 4.87 -15.44
C GLY A 38 25.01 3.59 -15.99
N LEU A 39 26.05 3.10 -15.32
CA LEU A 39 26.81 1.91 -15.68
C LEU A 39 26.72 0.87 -14.57
N ILE A 40 26.42 -0.39 -14.92
CA ILE A 40 26.56 -1.54 -14.03
C ILE A 40 27.74 -2.38 -14.52
N HIS A 41 28.81 -2.47 -13.73
CA HIS A 41 29.90 -3.37 -14.03
C HIS A 41 29.47 -4.84 -13.80
N ILE A 42 30.04 -5.80 -14.56
CA ILE A 42 29.68 -7.22 -14.47
C ILE A 42 29.73 -7.77 -13.03
N SER A 43 30.68 -7.31 -12.21
CA SER A 43 30.81 -7.71 -10.81
C SER A 43 29.66 -7.22 -9.92
N GLU A 44 28.88 -6.23 -10.37
CA GLU A 44 27.76 -5.63 -9.65
C GLU A 44 26.40 -6.15 -10.13
N ILE A 45 26.35 -7.12 -11.04
CA ILE A 45 25.12 -7.76 -11.51
C ILE A 45 24.69 -8.87 -10.56
N SER A 46 25.63 -9.78 -10.18
CA SER A 46 25.36 -10.92 -9.29
C SER A 46 26.58 -11.24 -8.44
N SER A 47 26.35 -11.91 -7.29
CA SER A 47 27.43 -12.37 -6.39
C SER A 47 28.21 -13.58 -6.92
N GLY A 48 27.71 -14.27 -7.96
CA GLY A 48 28.35 -15.44 -8.56
C GLY A 48 29.22 -15.10 -9.76
N ARG A 49 29.92 -16.13 -10.30
CA ARG A 49 30.66 -15.99 -11.55
C ARG A 49 29.69 -15.91 -12.73
N ILE A 50 29.67 -14.77 -13.39
CA ILE A 50 28.83 -14.53 -14.57
C ILE A 50 29.61 -14.97 -15.82
N ARG A 51 28.99 -15.84 -16.61
CA ARG A 51 29.49 -16.24 -17.92
C ARG A 51 28.94 -15.39 -19.05
N ASN A 52 27.65 -15.06 -18.93
CA ASN A 52 26.95 -14.23 -19.91
C ASN A 52 26.02 -13.25 -19.15
N ILE A 53 26.17 -11.96 -19.41
CA ILE A 53 25.35 -10.91 -18.79
C ILE A 53 23.89 -11.05 -19.20
N ARG A 54 23.62 -11.50 -20.43
CA ARG A 54 22.27 -11.70 -20.98
C ARG A 54 21.44 -12.78 -20.26
N ASP A 55 22.05 -13.60 -19.43
CA ASP A 55 21.33 -14.56 -18.58
C ASP A 55 20.66 -13.85 -17.38
N TYR A 56 21.04 -12.60 -17.08
CA TYR A 56 20.56 -11.82 -15.92
C TYR A 56 19.73 -10.61 -16.31
N VAL A 57 20.07 -9.96 -17.42
CA VAL A 57 19.39 -8.75 -17.92
C VAL A 57 19.42 -8.71 -19.44
N ASN A 58 18.38 -8.16 -20.04
CA ASN A 58 18.28 -7.92 -21.48
C ASN A 58 18.06 -6.45 -21.77
N GLU A 59 18.38 -6.02 -22.99
CA GLU A 59 18.09 -4.69 -23.47
C GLU A 59 16.58 -4.45 -23.47
N GLY A 60 16.13 -3.31 -22.94
CA GLY A 60 14.71 -2.98 -22.70
C GLY A 60 14.17 -3.43 -21.34
N ASP A 61 14.93 -4.21 -20.55
CA ASP A 61 14.48 -4.60 -19.21
C ASP A 61 14.42 -3.39 -18.27
N ARG A 62 13.31 -3.31 -17.53
CA ARG A 62 13.16 -2.33 -16.44
C ARG A 62 13.62 -2.90 -15.12
N ILE A 63 14.69 -2.33 -14.60
CA ILE A 63 15.41 -2.82 -13.43
C ILE A 63 15.42 -1.79 -12.30
N ILE A 64 15.67 -2.27 -11.08
CA ILE A 64 15.90 -1.43 -9.90
C ILE A 64 17.35 -1.65 -9.48
N CYS A 65 18.11 -0.56 -9.46
CA CYS A 65 19.51 -0.53 -9.11
C CYS A 65 19.73 0.33 -7.87
N GLN A 66 20.84 0.06 -7.16
CA GLN A 66 21.38 0.94 -6.14
C GLN A 66 22.51 1.75 -6.74
N VAL A 67 22.54 3.05 -6.49
CA VAL A 67 23.66 3.93 -6.85
C VAL A 67 24.83 3.61 -5.92
N ILE A 68 26.00 3.34 -6.49
CA ILE A 68 27.22 3.06 -5.72
C ILE A 68 28.03 4.33 -5.55
N GLN A 69 28.25 5.03 -6.66
CA GLN A 69 29.09 6.22 -6.73
C GLN A 69 28.61 7.13 -7.84
N VAL A 70 28.78 8.42 -7.64
CA VAL A 70 28.46 9.46 -8.62
C VAL A 70 29.70 10.36 -8.81
N ASP A 71 30.13 10.49 -10.04
CA ASP A 71 31.17 11.46 -10.46
C ASP A 71 30.46 12.54 -11.29
N GLU A 72 30.08 13.63 -10.63
CA GLU A 72 29.33 14.71 -11.26
C GLU A 72 30.14 15.42 -12.34
N ASP A 73 31.46 15.55 -12.14
CA ASP A 73 32.35 16.25 -13.09
C ASP A 73 32.41 15.51 -14.44
N LYS A 74 32.41 14.17 -14.40
CA LYS A 74 32.42 13.32 -15.59
C LYS A 74 31.04 12.87 -16.03
N GLY A 75 30.02 13.09 -15.19
CA GLY A 75 28.65 12.60 -15.42
C GLY A 75 28.53 11.08 -15.32
N HIS A 76 29.41 10.40 -14.59
CA HIS A 76 29.40 8.96 -14.42
C HIS A 76 28.58 8.57 -13.18
N ILE A 77 27.72 7.56 -13.34
CA ILE A 77 26.88 7.01 -12.28
C ILE A 77 27.10 5.50 -12.27
N ASP A 78 27.74 4.99 -11.21
CA ASP A 78 27.96 3.57 -11.03
C ASP A 78 26.80 2.94 -10.25
N LEU A 79 26.28 1.84 -10.78
CA LEU A 79 25.07 1.18 -10.31
C LEU A 79 25.34 -0.28 -9.93
N SER A 80 24.50 -0.83 -9.02
CA SER A 80 24.51 -2.23 -8.64
C SER A 80 23.10 -2.85 -8.67
N LEU A 81 23.01 -4.05 -9.23
CA LEU A 81 21.82 -4.92 -9.12
C LEU A 81 21.92 -5.87 -7.93
N ARG A 82 23.14 -6.34 -7.62
CA ARG A 82 23.37 -7.35 -6.59
C ARG A 82 23.16 -6.83 -5.17
N ARG A 83 23.36 -5.52 -4.95
CA ARG A 83 23.18 -4.89 -3.64
C ARG A 83 21.73 -4.65 -3.29
N VAL A 84 20.81 -4.79 -4.25
CA VAL A 84 19.37 -4.58 -4.03
C VAL A 84 18.68 -5.87 -3.60
N THR A 85 18.19 -5.90 -2.38
CA THR A 85 17.45 -7.05 -1.84
C THR A 85 16.07 -7.24 -2.49
N LYS A 86 15.51 -8.45 -2.38
CA LYS A 86 14.15 -8.74 -2.87
C LYS A 86 13.09 -7.84 -2.21
N LEU A 87 13.24 -7.56 -0.91
CA LEU A 87 12.34 -6.69 -0.16
C LEU A 87 12.42 -5.25 -0.67
N GLN A 88 13.62 -4.70 -0.84
CA GLN A 88 13.82 -3.37 -1.40
C GLN A 88 13.22 -3.24 -2.82
N LYS A 89 13.40 -4.26 -3.66
CA LYS A 89 12.79 -4.28 -5.00
C LYS A 89 11.26 -4.26 -4.92
N LYS A 90 10.67 -5.03 -3.98
CA LYS A 90 9.23 -5.04 -3.77
C LYS A 90 8.75 -3.67 -3.31
N ASN A 91 9.32 -3.13 -2.24
CA ASN A 91 8.92 -1.85 -1.66
C ASN A 91 9.03 -0.71 -2.70
N LYS A 92 10.13 -0.66 -3.46
CA LYS A 92 10.31 0.36 -4.50
C LYS A 92 9.30 0.24 -5.64
N ARG A 93 8.90 -0.99 -6.02
CA ARG A 93 7.84 -1.22 -7.00
C ARG A 93 6.48 -0.78 -6.47
N ASP A 94 6.18 -1.09 -5.23
CA ASP A 94 4.89 -0.74 -4.62
C ASP A 94 4.79 0.79 -4.45
N GLN A 95 5.86 1.47 -4.01
CA GLN A 95 5.96 2.93 -3.99
C GLN A 95 5.69 3.54 -5.38
N ARG A 96 6.29 2.98 -6.43
CA ARG A 96 6.04 3.46 -7.81
C ARG A 96 4.58 3.30 -8.22
N LYS A 97 3.95 2.17 -7.86
CA LYS A 97 2.52 1.93 -8.15
C LYS A 97 1.63 2.95 -7.44
N GLN A 98 1.92 3.26 -6.17
CA GLN A 98 1.17 4.27 -5.42
C GLN A 98 1.32 5.65 -6.05
N GLU A 99 2.54 6.04 -6.43
CA GLU A 99 2.78 7.31 -7.09
C GLU A 99 2.09 7.40 -8.47
N GLN A 100 2.05 6.29 -9.23
CA GLN A 100 1.29 6.23 -10.49
C GLN A 100 -0.22 6.40 -10.29
N LYS A 101 -0.77 5.87 -9.18
CA LYS A 101 -2.18 6.13 -8.80
C LYS A 101 -2.39 7.61 -8.47
N ALA A 102 -1.49 8.21 -7.69
CA ALA A 102 -1.55 9.63 -7.36
C ALA A 102 -1.47 10.52 -8.61
N GLU A 103 -0.55 10.22 -9.54
CA GLU A 103 -0.48 10.91 -10.83
C GLU A 103 -1.75 10.78 -11.69
N LYS A 104 -2.49 9.68 -11.53
CA LYS A 104 -3.79 9.51 -12.20
C LYS A 104 -4.83 10.47 -11.63
N LEU A 105 -4.85 10.68 -10.31
CA LEU A 105 -5.76 11.65 -9.69
C LEU A 105 -5.46 13.09 -10.16
N LEU A 106 -4.18 13.42 -10.39
CA LEU A 106 -3.85 14.71 -11.02
C LEU A 106 -4.37 14.84 -12.45
N ARG A 107 -4.47 13.74 -13.19
CA ARG A 107 -5.09 13.77 -14.53
C ARG A 107 -6.59 14.02 -14.43
N ASP A 108 -7.25 13.32 -13.51
CA ASP A 108 -8.67 13.49 -13.28
C ASP A 108 -8.99 14.95 -12.86
N LEU A 109 -8.15 15.54 -11.99
CA LEU A 109 -8.24 16.97 -11.66
C LEU A 109 -7.99 17.84 -12.88
N GLY A 110 -6.95 17.57 -13.67
CA GLY A 110 -6.62 18.34 -14.88
C GLY A 110 -7.76 18.36 -15.89
N ASP A 111 -8.44 17.24 -16.07
CA ASP A 111 -9.62 17.11 -16.92
C ASP A 111 -10.79 17.95 -16.38
N GLU A 112 -10.99 17.99 -15.04
CA GLU A 112 -12.05 18.76 -14.40
C GLU A 112 -11.85 20.29 -14.52
N ILE A 113 -10.59 20.75 -14.25
CA ILE A 113 -10.27 22.19 -14.25
C ILE A 113 -9.72 22.70 -15.59
N ASN A 114 -9.65 21.83 -16.60
CA ASN A 114 -9.10 22.08 -17.93
C ASN A 114 -7.66 22.63 -17.87
N GLU A 115 -6.81 21.98 -17.07
CA GLU A 115 -5.39 22.31 -16.93
C GLU A 115 -4.50 21.06 -17.17
N TYR A 116 -3.27 21.29 -17.67
CA TYR A 116 -2.35 20.19 -17.94
C TYR A 116 -1.84 19.55 -16.64
N PRO A 117 -1.96 18.22 -16.45
CA PRO A 117 -1.53 17.54 -15.22
C PRO A 117 -0.06 17.76 -14.86
N GLN A 118 0.80 17.94 -15.86
CA GLN A 118 2.23 18.24 -15.66
C GLN A 118 2.44 19.61 -14.97
N LYS A 119 1.61 20.61 -15.34
CA LYS A 119 1.68 21.92 -14.73
C LYS A 119 1.18 21.86 -13.28
N ILE A 120 0.06 21.18 -13.04
CA ILE A 120 -0.46 20.95 -11.69
C ILE A 120 0.62 20.29 -10.81
N TYR A 121 1.27 19.24 -11.33
CA TYR A 121 2.36 18.57 -10.62
C TYR A 121 3.52 19.51 -10.29
N GLN A 122 3.96 20.33 -11.25
CA GLN A 122 5.06 21.29 -11.06
C GLN A 122 4.70 22.36 -10.02
N ASP A 123 3.50 22.92 -10.10
CA ASP A 123 3.02 23.94 -9.18
C ASP A 123 2.94 23.40 -7.73
N ILE A 124 2.46 22.16 -7.55
CA ILE A 124 2.44 21.49 -6.25
C ILE A 124 3.87 21.28 -5.73
N LYS A 125 4.77 20.78 -6.57
CA LYS A 125 6.15 20.48 -6.18
C LYS A 125 7.00 21.69 -5.83
N GLN A 126 6.62 22.88 -6.27
CA GLN A 126 7.31 24.13 -5.90
C GLN A 126 7.02 24.58 -4.46
N VAL A 127 5.91 24.14 -3.89
CA VAL A 127 5.41 24.63 -2.59
C VAL A 127 5.28 23.54 -1.53
N THR A 128 5.39 22.26 -1.90
CA THR A 128 5.30 21.13 -0.94
C THR A 128 6.64 20.45 -0.74
N ASP A 129 6.93 20.08 0.50
CA ASP A 129 8.14 19.32 0.88
C ASP A 129 7.98 17.79 0.69
N HIS A 130 6.77 17.31 0.38
CA HIS A 130 6.54 15.90 0.17
C HIS A 130 7.32 15.37 -1.03
N GLU A 131 8.14 14.35 -0.82
CA GLU A 131 8.89 13.73 -1.93
C GLU A 131 7.95 13.02 -2.92
N TYR A 132 6.88 12.41 -2.41
CA TYR A 132 5.89 11.67 -3.19
C TYR A 132 4.48 12.22 -2.93
N LEU A 133 3.67 12.34 -3.99
CA LEU A 133 2.28 12.82 -3.88
C LEU A 133 1.39 11.85 -3.11
N HIS A 134 1.60 10.53 -3.30
CA HIS A 134 0.80 9.54 -2.62
C HIS A 134 0.91 9.62 -1.09
N GLU A 135 2.04 10.09 -0.53
CA GLU A 135 2.22 10.30 0.90
C GLU A 135 1.25 11.38 1.41
N ALA A 136 1.18 12.53 0.72
CA ALA A 136 0.24 13.58 1.07
C ALA A 136 -1.23 13.12 0.94
N PHE A 137 -1.54 12.31 -0.08
CA PHE A 137 -2.89 11.80 -0.28
C PHE A 137 -3.29 10.77 0.79
N ASN A 138 -2.35 9.94 1.23
CA ASN A 138 -2.58 9.04 2.36
C ASN A 138 -2.80 9.84 3.66
N ASP A 139 -2.04 10.90 3.90
CA ASP A 139 -2.25 11.79 5.06
C ASP A 139 -3.67 12.39 5.10
N VAL A 140 -4.22 12.75 3.94
CA VAL A 140 -5.61 13.23 3.83
C VAL A 140 -6.61 12.14 4.19
N VAL A 141 -6.37 10.91 3.73
CA VAL A 141 -7.32 9.80 3.91
C VAL A 141 -7.19 9.15 5.29
N GLU A 142 -5.97 8.93 5.79
CA GLU A 142 -5.71 8.21 7.04
C GLU A 142 -5.77 9.12 8.26
N HIS A 143 -5.29 10.36 8.14
CA HIS A 143 -5.15 11.29 9.26
C HIS A 143 -6.11 12.48 9.19
N ASP A 144 -7.06 12.50 8.26
CA ASP A 144 -8.04 13.58 8.05
C ASP A 144 -7.40 14.98 7.90
N LYS A 145 -6.16 15.04 7.38
CA LYS A 145 -5.49 16.31 7.08
C LYS A 145 -6.11 16.96 5.84
N HIS A 146 -6.01 18.28 5.75
CA HIS A 146 -6.37 19.01 4.54
C HIS A 146 -5.14 19.23 3.64
N LEU A 147 -5.31 19.14 2.32
CA LEU A 147 -4.22 19.40 1.38
C LEU A 147 -3.69 20.83 1.48
N SER A 148 -4.53 21.80 1.86
CA SER A 148 -4.12 23.18 2.16
C SER A 148 -3.10 23.25 3.30
N ASP A 149 -3.31 22.46 4.38
CA ASP A 149 -2.41 22.42 5.54
C ASP A 149 -1.06 21.74 5.19
N LEU A 150 -1.07 20.89 4.17
CA LEU A 150 0.11 20.24 3.62
C LEU A 150 0.85 21.11 2.57
N GLY A 151 0.44 22.39 2.43
CA GLY A 151 1.08 23.36 1.56
C GLY A 151 0.70 23.28 0.08
N PHE A 152 -0.37 22.56 -0.27
CA PHE A 152 -0.85 22.55 -1.65
C PHE A 152 -1.46 23.92 -2.03
N PRO A 153 -1.30 24.37 -3.28
CA PRO A 153 -1.92 25.62 -3.74
C PRO A 153 -3.45 25.55 -3.56
N GLU A 154 -4.04 26.61 -2.98
CA GLU A 154 -5.49 26.67 -2.68
C GLU A 154 -6.38 26.31 -3.88
N ARG A 155 -5.99 26.75 -5.08
CA ARG A 155 -6.73 26.46 -6.32
C ARG A 155 -6.84 24.96 -6.66
N TYR A 156 -5.94 24.14 -6.13
CA TYR A 156 -5.92 22.68 -6.35
C TYR A 156 -6.35 21.91 -5.11
N ALA A 157 -6.15 22.46 -3.92
CA ALA A 157 -6.32 21.73 -2.65
C ALA A 157 -7.73 21.16 -2.50
N GLU A 158 -8.76 22.01 -2.57
CA GLU A 158 -10.15 21.59 -2.38
C GLU A 158 -10.64 20.58 -3.44
N PRO A 159 -10.52 20.84 -4.76
CA PRO A 159 -10.99 19.91 -5.77
C PRO A 159 -10.18 18.60 -5.77
N LEU A 160 -8.86 18.65 -5.52
CA LEU A 160 -8.02 17.47 -5.45
C LEU A 160 -8.34 16.63 -4.21
N GLU A 161 -8.56 17.26 -3.05
CA GLU A 161 -8.94 16.57 -1.81
C GLU A 161 -10.26 15.81 -1.98
N ARG A 162 -11.25 16.41 -2.63
CA ARG A 162 -12.50 15.73 -2.97
C ARG A 162 -12.27 14.48 -3.83
N ILE A 163 -11.46 14.60 -4.89
CA ILE A 163 -11.11 13.46 -5.76
C ILE A 163 -10.35 12.38 -4.98
N VAL A 164 -9.42 12.78 -4.10
CA VAL A 164 -8.63 11.87 -3.25
C VAL A 164 -9.54 11.08 -2.32
N ARG A 165 -10.44 11.75 -1.58
CA ARG A 165 -11.38 11.11 -0.64
C ARG A 165 -12.41 10.21 -1.35
N GLU A 166 -12.77 10.52 -2.59
CA GLU A 166 -13.68 9.69 -3.39
C GLU A 166 -12.99 8.42 -3.93
N LYS A 167 -11.73 8.53 -4.35
CA LYS A 167 -11.04 7.46 -5.09
C LYS A 167 -10.02 6.66 -4.30
N ILE A 168 -9.54 7.18 -3.18
CA ILE A 168 -8.67 6.47 -2.25
C ILE A 168 -9.52 6.06 -1.05
N THR A 169 -9.79 4.76 -0.94
CA THR A 169 -10.39 4.18 0.26
C THR A 169 -9.30 3.90 1.28
N ARG A 170 -9.58 4.13 2.56
CA ARG A 170 -8.70 3.70 3.64
C ARG A 170 -8.51 2.19 3.56
N ASP A 171 -7.30 1.71 3.75
CA ASP A 171 -7.08 0.28 3.93
C ASP A 171 -7.76 -0.15 5.24
N THR A 172 -8.65 -1.13 5.15
CA THR A 172 -9.30 -1.71 6.32
C THR A 172 -8.58 -2.97 6.74
N VAL A 173 -8.50 -3.17 8.05
CA VAL A 173 -8.08 -4.45 8.63
C VAL A 173 -9.29 -5.30 8.90
N LYS A 174 -9.14 -6.61 8.71
CA LYS A 174 -10.19 -7.59 9.01
C LYS A 174 -9.78 -8.43 10.18
N VAL A 175 -10.63 -8.48 11.19
CA VAL A 175 -10.47 -9.38 12.33
C VAL A 175 -11.71 -10.26 12.47
N GLY A 176 -11.56 -11.44 13.07
CA GLY A 176 -12.68 -12.35 13.29
C GLY A 176 -12.27 -13.82 13.35
N GLY A 177 -13.26 -14.70 13.17
CA GLY A 177 -13.05 -16.13 13.28
C GLY A 177 -14.33 -16.93 13.08
N GLU A 178 -14.29 -18.18 13.53
CA GLU A 178 -15.44 -19.07 13.55
C GLU A 178 -15.94 -19.27 14.99
N LEU A 179 -17.25 -19.12 15.16
CA LEU A 179 -17.97 -19.37 16.40
C LEU A 179 -18.73 -20.69 16.28
N THR A 180 -18.67 -21.52 17.31
CA THR A 180 -19.56 -22.70 17.48
C THR A 180 -20.47 -22.44 18.67
N LEU A 181 -21.77 -22.42 18.43
CA LEU A 181 -22.79 -22.11 19.42
C LEU A 181 -23.80 -23.28 19.51
N GLU A 182 -23.98 -23.83 20.71
CA GLU A 182 -24.97 -24.87 20.99
C GLU A 182 -25.71 -24.53 22.30
N THR A 183 -26.96 -24.92 22.40
CA THR A 183 -27.75 -24.86 23.65
C THR A 183 -28.87 -25.89 23.63
N TYR A 184 -29.19 -26.45 24.76
CA TYR A 184 -30.31 -27.39 24.97
C TYR A 184 -31.58 -26.70 25.52
N ALA A 185 -31.57 -25.36 25.61
CA ALA A 185 -32.76 -24.63 26.01
C ALA A 185 -33.91 -24.81 25.00
N SER A 186 -35.14 -24.91 25.48
CA SER A 186 -36.31 -25.06 24.62
C SER A 186 -36.51 -23.89 23.63
N ASN A 187 -36.01 -22.74 23.99
CA ASN A 187 -35.97 -21.51 23.16
C ASN A 187 -34.56 -21.20 22.64
N GLY A 188 -33.68 -22.19 22.50
CA GLY A 188 -32.26 -22.03 22.17
C GLY A 188 -32.00 -21.24 20.88
N VAL A 189 -32.80 -21.50 19.84
CA VAL A 189 -32.68 -20.74 18.56
C VAL A 189 -32.95 -19.24 18.75
N THR A 190 -33.90 -18.89 19.63
CA THR A 190 -34.19 -17.47 19.93
C THR A 190 -33.03 -16.85 20.70
N ILE A 191 -32.48 -17.52 21.71
CA ILE A 191 -31.31 -17.06 22.47
C ILE A 191 -30.12 -16.79 21.55
N ILE A 192 -29.76 -17.74 20.68
CA ILE A 192 -28.67 -17.61 19.75
C ILE A 192 -28.92 -16.43 18.79
N LYS A 193 -30.13 -16.36 18.21
CA LYS A 193 -30.49 -15.31 17.25
C LYS A 193 -30.43 -13.91 17.86
N ASP A 194 -30.93 -13.76 19.08
CA ASP A 194 -30.96 -12.46 19.76
C ASP A 194 -29.56 -12.03 20.16
N ALA A 195 -28.72 -12.95 20.69
CA ALA A 195 -27.32 -12.69 21.00
C ALA A 195 -26.50 -12.26 19.76
N LEU A 196 -26.70 -12.93 18.61
CA LEU A 196 -26.00 -12.59 17.38
C LEU A 196 -26.45 -11.23 16.82
N LYS A 197 -27.76 -10.92 16.88
CA LYS A 197 -28.28 -9.60 16.47
C LYS A 197 -27.80 -8.48 17.37
N GLU A 198 -27.74 -8.69 18.67
CA GLU A 198 -27.23 -7.71 19.61
C GLU A 198 -25.75 -7.41 19.33
N ALA A 199 -24.97 -8.46 19.07
CA ALA A 199 -23.57 -8.29 18.68
C ALA A 199 -23.42 -7.54 17.34
N GLU A 200 -24.21 -7.88 16.31
CA GLU A 200 -24.18 -7.14 15.02
C GLU A 200 -24.60 -5.66 15.17
N SER A 201 -25.40 -5.33 16.18
CA SER A 201 -25.79 -3.92 16.41
C SER A 201 -24.72 -3.06 17.09
N LEU A 202 -23.61 -3.65 17.54
CA LEU A 202 -22.49 -2.92 18.17
C LEU A 202 -21.67 -2.13 17.14
N ASP A 203 -21.61 -2.62 15.90
CA ASP A 203 -20.86 -1.96 14.83
C ASP A 203 -21.44 -2.35 13.46
N ASP A 204 -21.62 -1.35 12.58
CA ASP A 204 -22.20 -1.54 11.24
C ASP A 204 -21.28 -2.37 10.31
N THR A 205 -19.99 -2.48 10.63
CA THR A 205 -18.99 -3.25 9.85
C THR A 205 -18.87 -4.70 10.33
N LEU A 206 -19.50 -5.03 11.47
CA LEU A 206 -19.54 -6.39 12.00
C LEU A 206 -20.53 -7.25 11.21
N THR A 207 -20.06 -8.33 10.65
CA THR A 207 -20.89 -9.26 9.88
C THR A 207 -20.81 -10.66 10.45
N ILE A 208 -21.97 -11.28 10.70
CA ILE A 208 -22.06 -12.66 11.18
C ILE A 208 -22.80 -13.51 10.14
N ARG A 209 -22.17 -14.59 9.67
CA ARG A 209 -22.75 -15.50 8.68
C ARG A 209 -22.83 -16.92 9.23
N TYR A 210 -24.01 -17.52 9.13
CA TYR A 210 -24.23 -18.93 9.48
C TYR A 210 -23.55 -19.86 8.47
N LEU A 211 -22.76 -20.82 8.96
CA LEU A 211 -22.03 -21.80 8.15
C LEU A 211 -22.66 -23.20 8.16
N GLY A 212 -23.65 -23.45 9.01
CA GLY A 212 -24.26 -24.78 9.26
C GLY A 212 -23.78 -25.40 10.56
N ASP A 213 -24.52 -26.34 11.08
CA ASP A 213 -24.17 -27.14 12.26
C ASP A 213 -23.80 -26.30 13.50
N GLY A 214 -24.53 -25.19 13.75
CA GLY A 214 -24.25 -24.32 14.89
C GLY A 214 -23.00 -23.46 14.73
N ARG A 215 -22.37 -23.44 13.55
CA ARG A 215 -21.16 -22.65 13.27
C ARG A 215 -21.52 -21.33 12.58
N TYR A 216 -20.82 -20.27 12.96
CA TYR A 216 -20.98 -18.93 12.46
C TYR A 216 -19.62 -18.32 12.14
N LYS A 217 -19.51 -17.62 11.05
CA LYS A 217 -18.33 -16.81 10.72
C LYS A 217 -18.60 -15.37 11.14
N ILE A 218 -17.75 -14.83 12.02
CA ILE A 218 -17.78 -13.44 12.45
C ILE A 218 -16.59 -12.71 11.81
N VAL A 219 -16.86 -11.57 11.20
CA VAL A 219 -15.86 -10.70 10.55
C VAL A 219 -16.19 -9.26 10.88
N LEU A 220 -15.21 -8.52 11.36
CA LEU A 220 -15.24 -7.09 11.58
C LEU A 220 -14.21 -6.44 10.68
N GLU A 221 -14.57 -5.34 10.03
CA GLU A 221 -13.67 -4.51 9.22
C GLU A 221 -13.53 -3.14 9.90
N ASP A 222 -12.32 -2.70 10.18
CA ASP A 222 -12.04 -1.39 10.76
C ASP A 222 -10.76 -0.81 10.14
N TYR A 223 -10.52 0.46 10.34
CA TYR A 223 -9.30 1.14 9.90
C TYR A 223 -8.13 0.93 10.86
N ASN A 224 -8.41 0.65 12.14
CA ASN A 224 -7.42 0.44 13.19
C ASN A 224 -7.53 -0.98 13.74
N TYR A 225 -6.40 -1.68 13.83
CA TYR A 225 -6.35 -3.04 14.34
C TYR A 225 -6.76 -3.13 15.82
N ASP A 226 -6.31 -2.20 16.66
CA ASP A 226 -6.59 -2.22 18.10
C ASP A 226 -8.07 -1.93 18.39
N ASP A 227 -8.69 -1.02 17.63
CA ASP A 227 -10.11 -0.71 17.72
C ASP A 227 -10.95 -1.92 17.23
N ALA A 228 -10.54 -2.52 16.11
CA ALA A 228 -11.16 -3.74 15.58
C ALA A 228 -11.12 -4.89 16.60
N GLU A 229 -9.99 -5.11 17.28
CA GLU A 229 -9.87 -6.13 18.32
C GLU A 229 -10.78 -5.86 19.50
N THR A 230 -10.80 -4.61 19.98
CA THR A 230 -11.65 -4.23 21.12
C THR A 230 -13.14 -4.43 20.81
N THR A 231 -13.56 -4.01 19.62
CA THR A 231 -14.96 -4.18 19.17
C THR A 231 -15.31 -5.66 18.98
N LEU A 232 -14.40 -6.45 18.41
CA LEU A 232 -14.59 -7.89 18.28
C LEU A 232 -14.70 -8.58 19.65
N GLU A 233 -13.85 -8.25 20.61
CA GLU A 233 -13.90 -8.79 21.96
C GLU A 233 -15.23 -8.47 22.65
N ASN A 234 -15.73 -7.24 22.53
CA ASN A 234 -17.03 -6.83 23.04
C ASN A 234 -18.17 -7.62 22.40
N ALA A 235 -18.15 -7.80 21.07
CA ALA A 235 -19.13 -8.59 20.35
C ALA A 235 -19.11 -10.07 20.78
N LEU A 236 -17.93 -10.65 20.92
CA LEU A 236 -17.76 -12.03 21.40
C LEU A 236 -18.28 -12.21 22.82
N GLN A 237 -18.07 -11.23 23.71
CA GLN A 237 -18.59 -11.28 25.08
C GLN A 237 -20.12 -11.17 25.10
N THR A 238 -20.71 -10.29 24.30
CA THR A 238 -22.17 -10.14 24.13
C THR A 238 -22.82 -11.43 23.67
N ILE A 239 -22.18 -12.20 22.79
CA ILE A 239 -22.67 -13.52 22.34
C ILE A 239 -22.47 -14.57 23.43
N LYS A 240 -21.33 -14.57 24.12
CA LYS A 240 -20.93 -15.59 25.06
C LYS A 240 -21.84 -15.65 26.29
N ASP A 241 -22.17 -14.51 26.87
CA ASP A 241 -22.89 -14.45 28.16
C ASP A 241 -24.27 -15.14 28.13
N PRO A 242 -25.18 -14.82 27.17
CA PRO A 242 -26.49 -15.49 27.11
C PRO A 242 -26.38 -16.97 26.73
N ILE A 243 -25.37 -17.37 25.93
CA ILE A 243 -25.17 -18.77 25.54
C ILE A 243 -24.71 -19.59 26.74
N GLN A 244 -23.65 -19.14 27.44
CA GLN A 244 -23.14 -19.85 28.62
C GLN A 244 -24.12 -19.84 29.80
N GLY A 245 -24.99 -18.85 29.90
CA GLY A 245 -26.06 -18.79 30.87
C GLY A 245 -27.25 -19.71 30.57
N SER A 246 -27.31 -20.28 29.38
CA SER A 246 -28.39 -21.17 28.95
C SER A 246 -28.10 -22.68 29.31
N PRO A 247 -29.13 -23.51 29.47
CA PRO A 247 -28.95 -24.92 29.73
C PRO A 247 -28.16 -25.61 28.60
N GLY A 248 -27.02 -26.25 28.97
CA GLY A 248 -26.14 -26.94 28.02
C GLY A 248 -25.49 -26.03 27.00
N GLY A 249 -25.34 -24.75 27.33
CA GLY A 249 -24.73 -23.75 26.46
C GLY A 249 -23.25 -24.02 26.20
N LYS A 250 -22.89 -24.15 24.94
CA LYS A 250 -21.52 -24.32 24.46
C LYS A 250 -21.15 -23.13 23.60
N TYR A 251 -20.01 -22.52 23.88
CA TYR A 251 -19.42 -21.44 23.15
C TYR A 251 -17.96 -21.78 22.88
N GLU A 252 -17.58 -21.80 21.62
CA GLU A 252 -16.19 -21.96 21.19
C GLU A 252 -15.90 -20.91 20.11
N PHE A 253 -14.75 -20.24 20.20
CA PHE A 253 -14.29 -19.28 19.20
C PHE A 253 -12.90 -19.68 18.71
N GLU A 254 -12.74 -19.82 17.41
CA GLU A 254 -11.47 -20.08 16.75
C GLU A 254 -11.13 -18.92 15.81
N ARG A 255 -9.97 -18.30 16.04
CA ARG A 255 -9.54 -17.13 15.27
C ARG A 255 -9.09 -17.50 13.86
N THR A 256 -9.56 -16.76 12.88
CA THR A 256 -9.13 -16.92 11.47
C THR A 256 -8.16 -15.79 11.11
N LYS A 257 -7.04 -16.13 10.43
CA LYS A 257 -6.14 -15.14 9.86
C LYS A 257 -6.72 -14.67 8.52
N PHE A 258 -7.00 -13.37 8.43
CA PHE A 258 -7.32 -12.69 7.16
C PHE A 258 -6.01 -12.22 6.52
N GLN A 259 -5.87 -12.44 5.21
CA GLN A 259 -4.73 -11.95 4.41
C GLN A 259 -5.07 -10.63 3.77
#